data_ac66736f246de88e4f7dd8a6a7deefca
#
_entry.id   ac66736f246de88e4f7dd8a6a7deefca
#
_cell.length_a   1.000
_cell.length_b   1.000
_cell.length_c   1.000
_cell.angle_alpha   90.00
_cell.angle_beta   90.00
_cell.angle_gamma   90.00
#
_symmetry.space_group_name_H-M   'P 1'
#
loop_
_entity.id
_entity.type
_entity.pdbx_description
1 polymer ?
#
loop_
_entity_poly.entity_id
_entity_poly.type
_entity_poly.pdbx_seq_one_letter_code
_entity_poly.pdbx_strand_id
1 'polypeptide(L)'
;MKVLYNWMKEFIDVPDTPEEIASRLALSGTNIASVENGPQGAVIDAEITSNRPDCLGMLGIARELGAIYRRPLKNVASHPPQSETAKTVDAVRVKIDAPDLCGRFTARVIRGVKIQPSPKWLKDRLEAAGTASISNVVDISNYVLLELGHPLHTFDYDLVRDHSIVVRRAKPGEKMKTLDGIERTFDPSVCMVCDGDGSRPVGIGGIMGGAETEISFSTKNVLIECAWFEPISIRRSARSLRLHTEASTRFGRGADPEMAEFASRRAAELILQVAGGELLSGVVDVYPGKRAAKKITITRAELLRVMGADVPDKDLETILSALGFSPMRVDQTRGAADSLLAVWECT
;
A
#
# COMPACT_ATOMS: atom_id res chain seq x y z
N MET A 1 -0.43 14.28 3.26
CA MET A 1 0.62 13.40 2.67
C MET A 1 1.67 14.27 2.03
N LYS A 2 2.93 14.07 2.40
CA LYS A 2 4.04 14.82 1.78
C LYS A 2 4.43 14.21 0.44
N VAL A 3 4.21 14.94 -0.64
CA VAL A 3 4.55 14.54 -2.01
C VAL A 3 5.88 15.19 -2.38
N LEU A 4 6.94 14.37 -2.52
CA LEU A 4 8.24 14.85 -2.97
C LEU A 4 8.20 15.02 -4.49
N TYR A 5 8.31 16.27 -4.96
CA TYR A 5 8.21 16.60 -6.38
C TYR A 5 9.19 15.81 -7.26
N ASN A 6 10.45 15.71 -6.88
CA ASN A 6 11.45 14.98 -7.64
C ASN A 6 11.19 13.47 -7.66
N TRP A 7 10.67 12.88 -6.57
CA TRP A 7 10.32 11.48 -6.52
C TRP A 7 9.07 11.17 -7.36
N MET A 8 8.05 12.00 -7.25
CA MET A 8 6.83 11.87 -8.06
C MET A 8 7.14 11.91 -9.57
N LYS A 9 8.09 12.74 -10.02
CA LYS A 9 8.54 12.84 -11.43
C LYS A 9 9.26 11.57 -11.94
N GLU A 10 9.65 10.65 -11.08
CA GLU A 10 10.13 9.33 -11.52
C GLU A 10 9.01 8.51 -12.16
N PHE A 11 7.75 8.79 -11.84
CA PHE A 11 6.55 8.08 -12.33
C PHE A 11 5.83 8.78 -13.48
N ILE A 12 6.05 10.09 -13.67
CA ILE A 12 5.40 10.86 -14.72
C ILE A 12 6.24 12.06 -15.14
N ASP A 13 6.20 12.39 -16.43
CA ASP A 13 6.80 13.64 -16.93
C ASP A 13 5.77 14.76 -16.91
N VAL A 14 5.98 15.73 -16.02
CA VAL A 14 5.18 16.95 -15.93
C VAL A 14 6.07 18.17 -16.16
N PRO A 15 5.63 19.15 -16.97
CA PRO A 15 6.44 20.31 -17.30
C PRO A 15 6.42 21.40 -16.23
N ASP A 16 5.37 21.41 -15.40
CA ASP A 16 5.02 22.53 -14.52
C ASP A 16 5.91 22.53 -13.25
N THR A 17 5.99 23.69 -12.63
CA THR A 17 6.64 23.89 -11.31
C THR A 17 5.86 23.20 -10.18
N PRO A 18 6.46 23.00 -9.00
CA PRO A 18 5.76 22.44 -7.86
C PRO A 18 4.49 23.22 -7.47
N GLU A 19 4.53 24.55 -7.56
CA GLU A 19 3.40 25.45 -7.24
C GLU A 19 2.26 25.31 -8.25
N GLU A 20 2.58 25.19 -9.54
CA GLU A 20 1.60 24.97 -10.61
C GLU A 20 0.96 23.59 -10.47
N ILE A 21 1.74 22.53 -10.16
CA ILE A 21 1.22 21.19 -9.88
C ILE A 21 0.30 21.21 -8.68
N ALA A 22 0.69 21.87 -7.59
CA ALA A 22 -0.14 22.04 -6.40
C ALA A 22 -1.47 22.71 -6.74
N SER A 23 -1.45 23.77 -7.54
CA SER A 23 -2.66 24.45 -8.02
C SER A 23 -3.56 23.53 -8.84
N ARG A 24 -3.01 22.72 -9.76
CA ARG A 24 -3.78 21.78 -10.58
C ARG A 24 -4.39 20.65 -9.74
N LEU A 25 -3.64 20.12 -8.76
CA LEU A 25 -4.16 19.14 -7.80
C LEU A 25 -5.30 19.72 -6.97
N ALA A 26 -5.17 20.98 -6.54
CA ALA A 26 -6.25 21.67 -5.81
C ALA A 26 -7.52 21.81 -6.66
N LEU A 27 -7.39 22.16 -7.93
CA LEU A 27 -8.51 22.25 -8.87
C LEU A 27 -9.15 20.89 -9.18
N SER A 28 -8.41 19.76 -9.03
CA SER A 28 -8.95 18.41 -9.19
C SER A 28 -9.54 17.80 -7.92
N GLY A 29 -9.55 18.56 -6.80
CA GLY A 29 -10.19 18.15 -5.53
C GLY A 29 -9.23 17.64 -4.46
N THR A 30 -7.92 17.81 -4.63
CA THR A 30 -6.92 17.51 -3.59
C THR A 30 -6.52 18.79 -2.88
N ASN A 31 -6.91 18.96 -1.61
CA ASN A 31 -6.51 20.14 -0.85
C ASN A 31 -4.98 20.16 -0.63
N ILE A 32 -4.36 21.33 -0.81
CA ILE A 32 -2.92 21.54 -0.61
C ILE A 32 -2.69 22.47 0.58
N ALA A 33 -2.02 21.95 1.60
CA ALA A 33 -1.72 22.72 2.80
C ALA A 33 -0.52 23.66 2.60
N SER A 34 0.56 23.18 1.96
CA SER A 34 1.75 23.98 1.68
C SER A 34 2.56 23.42 0.51
N VAL A 35 3.44 24.27 -0.05
CA VAL A 35 4.56 23.88 -0.92
C VAL A 35 5.82 24.46 -0.31
N GLU A 36 6.75 23.59 0.08
CA GLU A 36 7.97 23.97 0.77
C GLU A 36 9.20 23.46 0.03
N ASN A 37 10.25 24.28 -0.05
CA ASN A 37 11.51 23.88 -0.64
C ASN A 37 12.43 23.31 0.45
N GLY A 38 12.89 22.09 0.24
CA GLY A 38 13.81 21.38 1.13
C GLY A 38 15.08 20.89 0.41
N PRO A 39 15.99 20.22 1.14
CA PRO A 39 17.23 19.72 0.58
C PRO A 39 17.06 18.68 -0.55
N GLN A 40 15.92 18.01 -0.61
CA GLN A 40 15.57 17.02 -1.62
C GLN A 40 14.67 17.59 -2.75
N GLY A 41 14.53 18.89 -2.83
CA GLY A 41 13.63 19.60 -3.73
C GLY A 41 12.32 19.98 -3.05
N ALA A 42 11.34 20.41 -3.83
CA ALA A 42 10.05 20.83 -3.31
C ALA A 42 9.24 19.65 -2.75
N VAL A 43 8.57 19.91 -1.63
CA VAL A 43 7.61 19.02 -0.97
C VAL A 43 6.25 19.69 -0.98
N ILE A 44 5.26 19.03 -1.57
CA ILE A 44 3.87 19.46 -1.60
C ILE A 44 3.14 18.70 -0.49
N ASP A 45 2.58 19.40 0.49
CA ASP A 45 1.76 18.78 1.54
C ASP A 45 0.31 18.72 1.09
N ALA A 46 -0.11 17.52 0.66
CA ALA A 46 -1.44 17.24 0.14
C ALA A 46 -2.33 16.57 1.19
N GLU A 47 -3.48 17.17 1.45
CA GLU A 47 -4.53 16.63 2.33
C GLU A 47 -5.45 15.70 1.53
N ILE A 48 -5.08 14.41 1.46
CA ILE A 48 -5.83 13.43 0.71
C ILE A 48 -7.19 13.16 1.36
N THR A 49 -8.25 13.29 0.59
CA THR A 49 -9.62 13.03 1.04
C THR A 49 -9.87 11.55 1.34
N SER A 50 -10.84 11.25 2.19
CA SER A 50 -11.11 9.87 2.65
C SER A 50 -11.56 8.92 1.54
N ASN A 51 -12.10 9.44 0.45
CA ASN A 51 -12.56 8.69 -0.73
C ASN A 51 -11.47 8.47 -1.79
N ARG A 52 -10.24 8.97 -1.56
CA ARG A 52 -9.11 8.81 -2.50
C ARG A 52 -7.91 8.12 -1.83
N PRO A 53 -8.10 6.91 -1.24
CA PRO A 53 -6.98 6.16 -0.64
C PRO A 53 -5.88 5.82 -1.66
N ASP A 54 -6.22 5.72 -2.94
CA ASP A 54 -5.29 5.53 -4.04
C ASP A 54 -4.22 6.62 -4.14
N CYS A 55 -4.51 7.86 -3.68
CA CYS A 55 -3.57 8.97 -3.65
C CYS A 55 -2.69 9.03 -2.38
N LEU A 56 -2.73 8.00 -1.51
CA LEU A 56 -1.86 7.91 -0.33
C LEU A 56 -0.46 7.34 -0.64
N GLY A 57 -0.01 7.43 -1.89
CA GLY A 57 1.31 7.07 -2.37
C GLY A 57 1.73 7.92 -3.56
N MET A 58 3.06 8.01 -3.82
CA MET A 58 3.63 8.79 -4.93
C MET A 58 3.05 8.37 -6.28
N LEU A 59 2.91 7.05 -6.50
CA LEU A 59 2.34 6.49 -7.73
C LEU A 59 0.88 6.91 -7.93
N GLY A 60 0.08 6.99 -6.86
CA GLY A 60 -1.31 7.44 -6.93
C GLY A 60 -1.42 8.91 -7.32
N ILE A 61 -0.59 9.77 -6.75
CA ILE A 61 -0.49 11.19 -7.14
C ILE A 61 -0.01 11.33 -8.59
N ALA A 62 0.98 10.55 -9.00
CA ALA A 62 1.42 10.54 -10.39
C ALA A 62 0.30 10.13 -11.35
N ARG A 63 -0.56 9.16 -10.97
CA ARG A 63 -1.74 8.75 -11.74
C ARG A 63 -2.76 9.88 -11.87
N GLU A 64 -3.02 10.62 -10.79
CA GLU A 64 -3.88 11.81 -10.82
C GLU A 64 -3.34 12.85 -11.80
N LEU A 65 -2.05 13.15 -11.72
CA LEU A 65 -1.38 14.05 -12.66
C LEU A 65 -1.41 13.52 -14.10
N GLY A 66 -1.35 12.19 -14.29
CA GLY A 66 -1.51 11.55 -15.59
C GLY A 66 -2.86 11.88 -16.23
N ALA A 67 -3.93 11.87 -15.46
CA ALA A 67 -5.26 12.28 -15.92
C ALA A 67 -5.33 13.78 -16.22
N ILE A 68 -4.78 14.63 -15.32
CA ILE A 68 -4.79 16.09 -15.46
C ILE A 68 -4.01 16.54 -16.71
N TYR A 69 -2.81 15.98 -16.92
CA TYR A 69 -1.92 16.36 -18.03
C TYR A 69 -2.13 15.54 -19.32
N ARG A 70 -3.03 14.54 -19.28
CA ARG A 70 -3.24 13.57 -20.37
C ARG A 70 -1.93 12.92 -20.80
N ARG A 71 -1.12 12.52 -19.83
CA ARG A 71 0.19 11.87 -20.04
C ARG A 71 0.21 10.47 -19.43
N PRO A 72 0.85 9.51 -20.10
CA PRO A 72 1.01 8.18 -19.54
C PRO A 72 1.95 8.18 -18.34
N LEU A 73 1.70 7.28 -17.40
CA LEU A 73 2.67 6.95 -16.36
C LEU A 73 3.89 6.25 -16.98
N LYS A 74 5.05 6.48 -16.40
CA LYS A 74 6.23 5.65 -16.65
C LYS A 74 6.00 4.28 -16.06
N ASN A 75 6.46 3.24 -16.76
CA ASN A 75 6.28 1.87 -16.29
C ASN A 75 7.07 1.63 -14.99
N VAL A 76 6.38 1.21 -13.95
CA VAL A 76 6.98 0.75 -12.69
C VAL A 76 6.99 -0.77 -12.73
N ALA A 77 8.03 -1.34 -13.34
CA ALA A 77 8.24 -2.78 -13.34
C ALA A 77 9.14 -3.18 -12.18
N SER A 78 8.90 -4.34 -11.58
CA SER A 78 9.76 -4.93 -10.57
C SER A 78 9.97 -6.42 -10.89
N HIS A 79 11.22 -6.81 -11.09
CA HIS A 79 11.61 -8.18 -11.43
C HIS A 79 12.88 -8.57 -10.66
N PRO A 80 12.80 -8.73 -9.33
CA PRO A 80 13.96 -9.12 -8.54
C PRO A 80 14.48 -10.49 -8.96
N PRO A 81 15.82 -10.69 -9.01
CA PRO A 81 16.40 -12.00 -9.19
C PRO A 81 15.96 -12.94 -8.05
N GLN A 82 15.66 -14.18 -8.40
CA GLN A 82 15.19 -15.19 -7.44
C GLN A 82 16.11 -16.40 -7.46
N SER A 83 16.15 -17.11 -6.32
CA SER A 83 16.87 -18.38 -6.19
C SER A 83 16.37 -19.40 -7.22
N GLU A 84 17.28 -20.14 -7.81
CA GLU A 84 16.95 -21.24 -8.72
C GLU A 84 16.62 -22.55 -7.95
N THR A 85 17.05 -22.68 -6.71
CA THR A 85 17.01 -23.94 -5.95
C THR A 85 16.07 -23.87 -4.73
N ALA A 86 15.87 -22.71 -4.13
CA ALA A 86 15.08 -22.55 -2.91
C ALA A 86 13.77 -21.82 -3.19
N LYS A 87 12.66 -22.35 -2.66
CA LYS A 87 11.30 -21.80 -2.88
C LYS A 87 10.71 -21.24 -1.60
N THR A 88 9.98 -20.14 -1.72
CA THR A 88 9.27 -19.51 -0.59
C THR A 88 8.24 -20.45 0.04
N VAL A 89 7.53 -21.22 -0.78
CA VAL A 89 6.48 -22.16 -0.30
C VAL A 89 7.01 -23.30 0.57
N ASP A 90 8.30 -23.63 0.44
CA ASP A 90 8.98 -24.64 1.27
C ASP A 90 9.54 -24.02 2.57
N ALA A 91 9.66 -22.68 2.62
CA ALA A 91 10.30 -21.96 3.70
C ALA A 91 9.29 -21.34 4.69
N VAL A 92 8.09 -20.97 4.27
CA VAL A 92 7.10 -20.35 5.14
C VAL A 92 5.69 -20.86 4.83
N ARG A 93 4.90 -21.02 5.89
CA ARG A 93 3.48 -21.35 5.81
C ARG A 93 2.64 -20.16 6.27
N VAL A 94 1.53 -19.92 5.58
CA VAL A 94 0.57 -18.86 5.95
C VAL A 94 -0.82 -19.46 6.02
N LYS A 95 -1.55 -19.14 7.09
CA LYS A 95 -2.95 -19.51 7.28
C LYS A 95 -3.77 -18.29 7.70
N ILE A 96 -4.94 -18.11 7.11
CA ILE A 96 -5.91 -17.08 7.49
C ILE A 96 -7.11 -17.76 8.13
N ASP A 97 -7.27 -17.64 9.46
CA ASP A 97 -8.41 -18.15 10.23
C ASP A 97 -9.55 -17.12 10.34
N ALA A 98 -9.26 -15.84 10.05
CA ALA A 98 -10.23 -14.74 10.07
C ALA A 98 -10.28 -14.02 8.69
N PRO A 99 -10.85 -14.65 7.65
CA PRO A 99 -10.88 -14.09 6.29
C PRO A 99 -11.75 -12.84 6.16
N ASP A 100 -12.64 -12.59 7.10
CA ASP A 100 -13.42 -11.35 7.21
C ASP A 100 -12.61 -10.16 7.75
N LEU A 101 -11.47 -10.39 8.42
CA LEU A 101 -10.56 -9.37 8.92
C LEU A 101 -9.32 -9.20 8.03
N CYS A 102 -8.83 -10.31 7.45
CA CYS A 102 -7.69 -10.33 6.54
C CYS A 102 -8.09 -11.06 5.26
N GLY A 103 -8.32 -10.33 4.18
CA GLY A 103 -8.77 -10.89 2.91
C GLY A 103 -7.65 -11.44 2.04
N ARG A 104 -6.42 -11.00 2.23
CA ARG A 104 -5.23 -11.47 1.49
C ARG A 104 -3.98 -11.32 2.34
N PHE A 105 -3.07 -12.29 2.24
CA PHE A 105 -1.77 -12.24 2.88
C PHE A 105 -0.72 -12.85 1.97
N THR A 106 0.29 -12.06 1.61
CA THR A 106 1.43 -12.54 0.83
C THR A 106 2.68 -12.59 1.71
N ALA A 107 3.54 -13.59 1.47
CA ALA A 107 4.80 -13.77 2.17
C ALA A 107 5.93 -14.07 1.19
N ARG A 108 7.08 -13.41 1.37
CA ARG A 108 8.34 -13.68 0.67
C ARG A 108 9.47 -13.81 1.67
N VAL A 109 10.50 -14.60 1.36
CA VAL A 109 11.65 -14.79 2.23
C VAL A 109 12.92 -14.39 1.49
N ILE A 110 13.76 -13.59 2.15
CA ILE A 110 15.11 -13.24 1.69
C ILE A 110 16.11 -13.76 2.73
N ARG A 111 17.09 -14.54 2.32
CA ARG A 111 18.14 -15.08 3.18
C ARG A 111 19.46 -14.34 2.99
N GLY A 112 20.26 -14.27 4.05
CA GLY A 112 21.62 -13.74 3.99
C GLY A 112 21.67 -12.22 3.85
N VAL A 113 20.67 -11.48 4.32
CA VAL A 113 20.69 -10.01 4.32
C VAL A 113 21.72 -9.46 5.31
N LYS A 114 22.21 -8.26 5.04
CA LYS A 114 23.03 -7.49 5.97
C LYS A 114 22.28 -6.24 6.41
N ILE A 115 21.83 -6.22 7.67
CA ILE A 115 21.20 -5.04 8.24
C ILE A 115 22.27 -3.99 8.56
N GLN A 116 22.04 -2.78 8.07
CA GLN A 116 22.94 -1.64 8.23
C GLN A 116 22.14 -0.33 8.12
N PRO A 117 22.75 0.83 8.46
CA PRO A 117 22.10 2.11 8.20
C PRO A 117 21.73 2.25 6.73
N SER A 118 20.62 2.90 6.45
CA SER A 118 20.13 3.14 5.10
C SER A 118 21.11 3.96 4.27
N PRO A 119 21.23 3.67 2.96
CA PRO A 119 21.98 4.52 2.06
C PRO A 119 21.38 5.94 2.01
N LYS A 120 22.22 6.93 1.72
CA LYS A 120 21.84 8.35 1.79
C LYS A 120 20.57 8.68 1.02
N TRP A 121 20.40 8.14 -0.19
CA TRP A 121 19.24 8.42 -1.03
C TRP A 121 17.91 7.99 -0.37
N LEU A 122 17.91 6.82 0.31
CA LEU A 122 16.73 6.26 0.97
C LEU A 122 16.40 7.07 2.23
N LYS A 123 17.41 7.31 3.07
CA LYS A 123 17.28 8.15 4.27
C LYS A 123 16.74 9.53 3.93
N ASP A 124 17.36 10.23 3.00
CA ASP A 124 16.99 11.59 2.63
C ASP A 124 15.53 11.69 2.12
N ARG A 125 15.06 10.70 1.33
CA ARG A 125 13.68 10.67 0.86
C ARG A 125 12.67 10.44 1.99
N LEU A 126 12.97 9.51 2.89
CA LEU A 126 12.09 9.25 4.03
C LEU A 126 12.00 10.44 4.97
N GLU A 127 13.13 11.04 5.32
CA GLU A 127 13.19 12.23 6.19
C GLU A 127 12.45 13.42 5.57
N ALA A 128 12.60 13.65 4.27
CA ALA A 128 11.85 14.68 3.54
C ALA A 128 10.34 14.39 3.53
N ALA A 129 9.94 13.13 3.51
CA ALA A 129 8.54 12.73 3.63
C ALA A 129 8.03 12.74 5.09
N GLY A 130 8.90 13.06 6.07
CA GLY A 130 8.55 13.13 7.49
C GLY A 130 8.65 11.79 8.23
N THR A 131 9.31 10.78 7.64
CA THR A 131 9.51 9.46 8.25
C THR A 131 10.96 9.32 8.70
N ALA A 132 11.18 8.96 9.98
CA ALA A 132 12.52 8.73 10.50
C ALA A 132 13.15 7.48 9.88
N SER A 133 14.44 7.55 9.56
CA SER A 133 15.23 6.41 9.10
C SER A 133 15.69 5.55 10.28
N ILE A 134 15.56 4.22 10.14
CA ILE A 134 15.88 3.22 11.18
C ILE A 134 17.00 2.30 10.69
N SER A 135 16.73 1.50 9.66
CA SER A 135 17.69 0.59 9.04
C SER A 135 17.28 0.31 7.59
N ASN A 136 18.23 -0.15 6.78
CA ASN A 136 18.01 -0.37 5.36
C ASN A 136 16.76 -1.23 5.03
N VAL A 137 16.48 -2.28 5.80
CA VAL A 137 15.32 -3.16 5.54
C VAL A 137 14.02 -2.51 6.03
N VAL A 138 14.00 -1.96 7.24
CA VAL A 138 12.80 -1.28 7.79
C VAL A 138 12.46 -0.06 6.94
N ASP A 139 13.44 0.69 6.49
CA ASP A 139 13.26 1.88 5.68
C ASP A 139 12.70 1.54 4.29
N ILE A 140 13.04 0.38 3.70
CA ILE A 140 12.40 -0.07 2.47
C ILE A 140 10.91 -0.33 2.68
N SER A 141 10.48 -0.86 3.83
CA SER A 141 9.04 -1.02 4.10
C SER A 141 8.30 0.32 4.12
N ASN A 142 8.90 1.33 4.75
CA ASN A 142 8.37 2.70 4.76
C ASN A 142 8.43 3.37 3.37
N TYR A 143 9.50 3.10 2.62
CA TYR A 143 9.64 3.62 1.26
C TYR A 143 8.53 3.09 0.33
N VAL A 144 8.30 1.78 0.31
CA VAL A 144 7.26 1.16 -0.52
C VAL A 144 5.87 1.61 -0.09
N LEU A 145 5.63 1.78 1.22
CA LEU A 145 4.39 2.37 1.74
C LEU A 145 4.15 3.78 1.16
N LEU A 146 5.17 4.63 1.09
CA LEU A 146 5.06 5.99 0.53
C LEU A 146 5.06 5.98 -1.00
N GLU A 147 5.78 5.05 -1.63
CA GLU A 147 5.82 4.90 -3.09
C GLU A 147 4.46 4.47 -3.64
N LEU A 148 3.90 3.38 -3.11
CA LEU A 148 2.73 2.69 -3.65
C LEU A 148 1.43 2.94 -2.87
N GLY A 149 1.50 3.52 -1.68
CA GLY A 149 0.35 3.65 -0.79
C GLY A 149 -0.07 2.32 -0.13
N HIS A 150 0.75 1.27 -0.20
CA HIS A 150 0.44 -0.04 0.34
C HIS A 150 1.39 -0.42 1.48
N PRO A 151 0.90 -0.53 2.73
CA PRO A 151 1.74 -0.91 3.86
C PRO A 151 2.21 -2.34 3.78
N LEU A 152 3.41 -2.59 4.25
CA LEU A 152 3.99 -3.91 4.42
C LEU A 152 4.78 -3.97 5.73
N HIS A 153 5.08 -5.19 6.19
CA HIS A 153 5.90 -5.42 7.37
C HIS A 153 7.02 -6.40 7.09
N THR A 154 8.11 -6.29 7.86
CA THR A 154 9.26 -7.21 7.76
C THR A 154 9.54 -7.79 9.13
N PHE A 155 9.60 -9.13 9.20
CA PHE A 155 9.99 -9.87 10.41
C PHE A 155 11.40 -10.38 10.29
N ASP A 156 12.10 -10.50 11.42
CA ASP A 156 13.24 -11.41 11.54
C ASP A 156 12.72 -12.84 11.37
N TYR A 157 13.00 -13.45 10.21
CA TYR A 157 12.49 -14.76 9.84
C TYR A 157 12.91 -15.86 10.82
N ASP A 158 14.11 -15.75 11.39
CA ASP A 158 14.66 -16.75 12.31
C ASP A 158 13.98 -16.70 13.69
N LEU A 159 13.31 -15.60 14.02
CA LEU A 159 12.52 -15.43 15.22
C LEU A 159 11.05 -15.85 15.07
N VAL A 160 10.60 -16.11 13.83
CA VAL A 160 9.24 -16.62 13.54
C VAL A 160 9.18 -18.12 13.86
N ARG A 161 8.40 -18.50 14.85
CA ARG A 161 8.27 -19.91 15.28
C ARG A 161 7.71 -20.77 14.16
N ASP A 162 8.32 -21.95 13.98
CA ASP A 162 7.94 -22.96 12.96
C ASP A 162 7.87 -22.39 11.54
N HIS A 163 8.42 -21.17 11.30
CA HIS A 163 8.31 -20.43 10.05
C HIS A 163 6.87 -20.42 9.53
N SER A 164 5.93 -20.16 10.42
CA SER A 164 4.49 -20.21 10.15
C SER A 164 3.81 -18.95 10.65
N ILE A 165 2.93 -18.39 9.83
CA ILE A 165 2.08 -17.25 10.16
C ILE A 165 0.63 -17.69 10.18
N VAL A 166 -0.09 -17.32 11.24
CA VAL A 166 -1.52 -17.54 11.40
C VAL A 166 -2.21 -16.20 11.67
N VAL A 167 -3.09 -15.79 10.75
CA VAL A 167 -3.88 -14.57 10.93
C VAL A 167 -5.23 -14.93 11.53
N ARG A 168 -5.50 -14.45 12.72
CA ARG A 168 -6.70 -14.78 13.50
C ARG A 168 -7.23 -13.58 14.30
N ARG A 169 -8.35 -13.76 14.95
CA ARG A 169 -8.83 -12.83 15.98
C ARG A 169 -8.00 -12.92 17.24
N ALA A 170 -7.89 -11.82 17.96
CA ALA A 170 -7.30 -11.84 19.31
C ALA A 170 -8.13 -12.74 20.24
N LYS A 171 -7.45 -13.39 21.19
CA LYS A 171 -8.12 -14.07 22.31
C LYS A 171 -8.56 -13.04 23.36
N PRO A 172 -9.61 -13.28 24.13
CA PRO A 172 -10.02 -12.36 25.20
C PRO A 172 -8.88 -12.09 26.17
N GLY A 173 -8.50 -10.81 26.34
CA GLY A 173 -7.44 -10.40 27.25
C GLY A 173 -6.02 -10.74 26.81
N GLU A 174 -5.84 -11.16 25.55
CA GLU A 174 -4.52 -11.44 24.98
C GLU A 174 -3.65 -10.19 25.01
N LYS A 175 -2.35 -10.36 25.28
CA LYS A 175 -1.40 -9.25 25.39
C LYS A 175 -0.24 -9.43 24.44
N MET A 176 0.32 -8.32 24.00
CA MET A 176 1.57 -8.27 23.23
C MET A 176 2.27 -6.93 23.45
N LYS A 177 3.59 -6.95 23.50
CA LYS A 177 4.42 -5.74 23.43
C LYS A 177 4.62 -5.37 21.96
N THR A 178 4.22 -4.16 21.60
CA THR A 178 4.35 -3.61 20.23
C THR A 178 5.70 -2.93 20.03
N LEU A 179 6.05 -2.61 18.77
CA LEU A 179 7.32 -1.99 18.38
C LEU A 179 7.63 -0.67 19.10
N ASP A 180 6.62 0.06 19.54
CA ASP A 180 6.79 1.27 20.38
C ASP A 180 7.09 0.98 21.85
N GLY A 181 7.30 -0.29 22.21
CA GLY A 181 7.65 -0.75 23.56
C GLY A 181 6.48 -0.84 24.53
N ILE A 182 5.25 -0.58 24.11
CA ILE A 182 4.05 -0.56 24.97
C ILE A 182 3.39 -1.96 24.97
N GLU A 183 3.09 -2.50 26.16
CA GLU A 183 2.25 -3.68 26.30
C GLU A 183 0.78 -3.30 26.09
N ARG A 184 0.10 -4.00 25.19
CA ARG A 184 -1.30 -3.78 24.87
C ARG A 184 -2.13 -5.02 25.13
N THR A 185 -3.36 -4.82 25.60
CA THR A 185 -4.36 -5.87 25.79
C THR A 185 -5.40 -5.77 24.68
N PHE A 186 -5.80 -6.90 24.11
CA PHE A 186 -6.66 -6.95 22.93
C PHE A 186 -8.05 -7.48 23.21
N ASP A 187 -9.01 -6.94 22.49
CA ASP A 187 -10.38 -7.42 22.38
C ASP A 187 -10.49 -8.39 21.17
N PRO A 188 -11.38 -9.41 21.19
CA PRO A 188 -11.56 -10.34 20.10
C PRO A 188 -11.93 -9.73 18.73
N SER A 189 -12.29 -8.47 18.65
CA SER A 189 -12.53 -7.77 17.37
C SER A 189 -11.22 -7.41 16.65
N VAL A 190 -10.08 -7.46 17.34
CA VAL A 190 -8.76 -7.09 16.77
C VAL A 190 -8.21 -8.25 15.95
N CYS A 191 -7.72 -7.94 14.75
CA CYS A 191 -6.98 -8.87 13.89
C CYS A 191 -5.54 -9.00 14.39
N MET A 192 -5.11 -10.22 14.67
CA MET A 192 -3.75 -10.54 15.11
C MET A 192 -3.01 -11.32 14.03
N VAL A 193 -1.77 -10.95 13.79
CA VAL A 193 -0.79 -11.78 13.10
C VAL A 193 -0.03 -12.55 14.18
N CYS A 194 -0.06 -13.87 14.09
CA CYS A 194 0.53 -14.78 15.05
C CYS A 194 1.52 -15.72 14.37
N ASP A 195 2.42 -16.33 15.11
CA ASP A 195 3.34 -17.33 14.58
C ASP A 195 3.13 -18.73 15.17
N GLY A 196 3.90 -19.69 14.68
CA GLY A 196 3.83 -21.10 15.07
C GLY A 196 2.47 -21.72 14.78
N ASP A 197 1.85 -22.24 15.80
CA ASP A 197 0.47 -22.77 15.79
C ASP A 197 -0.61 -21.68 15.92
N GLY A 198 -0.21 -20.40 15.90
CA GLY A 198 -1.08 -19.25 16.13
C GLY A 198 -1.24 -18.89 17.61
N SER A 199 -0.44 -19.45 18.52
CA SER A 199 -0.53 -19.15 19.94
C SER A 199 0.14 -17.84 20.33
N ARG A 200 1.25 -17.44 19.67
CA ARG A 200 2.01 -16.23 19.97
C ARG A 200 1.67 -15.10 19.00
N PRO A 201 1.12 -13.96 19.47
CA PRO A 201 0.93 -12.78 18.66
C PRO A 201 2.26 -12.11 18.35
N VAL A 202 2.50 -11.78 17.07
CA VAL A 202 3.70 -11.09 16.57
C VAL A 202 3.37 -9.78 15.86
N GLY A 203 2.09 -9.43 15.74
CA GLY A 203 1.65 -8.15 15.16
C GLY A 203 0.15 -7.93 15.31
N ILE A 204 -0.24 -6.65 15.32
CA ILE A 204 -1.62 -6.21 15.14
C ILE A 204 -1.81 -6.01 13.65
N GLY A 205 -2.62 -6.86 13.02
CA GLY A 205 -2.81 -6.86 11.57
C GLY A 205 -3.16 -5.48 11.02
N GLY A 206 -2.34 -4.96 10.13
CA GLY A 206 -2.51 -3.66 9.47
C GLY A 206 -2.33 -2.42 10.33
N ILE A 207 -1.83 -2.57 11.56
CA ILE A 207 -1.64 -1.43 12.49
C ILE A 207 -0.19 -1.32 12.95
N MET A 208 0.36 -2.33 13.65
CA MET A 208 1.71 -2.27 14.18
C MET A 208 2.28 -3.66 14.49
N GLY A 209 3.55 -3.89 14.18
CA GLY A 209 4.26 -5.12 14.51
C GLY A 209 4.52 -5.29 16.01
N GLY A 210 4.81 -6.53 16.41
CA GLY A 210 5.25 -6.90 17.75
C GLY A 210 6.77 -6.81 17.89
N ALA A 211 7.25 -6.53 19.12
CA ALA A 211 8.67 -6.37 19.40
C ALA A 211 9.47 -7.68 19.33
N GLU A 212 8.83 -8.84 19.50
CA GLU A 212 9.54 -10.12 19.59
C GLU A 212 10.12 -10.64 18.27
N THR A 213 9.66 -10.13 17.13
CA THR A 213 10.10 -10.50 15.79
C THR A 213 10.65 -9.34 15.01
N GLU A 214 11.05 -8.27 15.70
CA GLU A 214 11.58 -7.05 15.12
C GLU A 214 12.92 -7.30 14.41
N ILE A 215 13.11 -6.61 13.28
CA ILE A 215 14.40 -6.57 12.59
C ILE A 215 15.44 -5.88 13.45
N SER A 216 16.57 -6.53 13.66
CA SER A 216 17.73 -6.03 14.40
C SER A 216 19.00 -6.08 13.55
N PHE A 217 20.08 -5.48 14.03
CA PHE A 217 21.39 -5.57 13.35
C PHE A 217 21.97 -6.99 13.28
N SER A 218 21.43 -7.93 14.05
CA SER A 218 21.82 -9.35 14.00
C SER A 218 20.98 -10.18 13.02
N THR A 219 19.87 -9.65 12.52
CA THR A 219 18.99 -10.34 11.56
C THR A 219 19.74 -10.75 10.30
N LYS A 220 19.58 -12.01 9.90
CA LYS A 220 20.18 -12.59 8.68
C LYS A 220 19.17 -12.95 7.63
N ASN A 221 17.95 -13.30 8.04
CA ASN A 221 16.90 -13.72 7.15
C ASN A 221 15.64 -12.88 7.42
N VAL A 222 14.95 -12.46 6.36
CA VAL A 222 13.81 -11.56 6.44
C VAL A 222 12.58 -12.23 5.84
N LEU A 223 11.47 -12.20 6.58
CA LEU A 223 10.15 -12.50 6.06
C LEU A 223 9.44 -11.18 5.75
N ILE A 224 9.05 -10.99 4.49
CA ILE A 224 8.26 -9.84 4.03
C ILE A 224 6.79 -10.24 4.07
N GLU A 225 6.01 -9.52 4.84
CA GLU A 225 4.55 -9.56 4.85
C GLU A 225 4.01 -8.42 3.99
N CYS A 226 3.09 -8.74 3.09
CA CYS A 226 2.28 -7.72 2.43
C CYS A 226 0.84 -8.22 2.34
N ALA A 227 -0.06 -7.61 3.07
CA ALA A 227 -1.40 -8.13 3.30
C ALA A 227 -2.48 -7.09 2.96
N TRP A 228 -3.73 -7.52 2.95
CA TRP A 228 -4.90 -6.65 2.92
C TRP A 228 -5.81 -6.95 4.11
N PHE A 229 -6.14 -5.90 4.85
CA PHE A 229 -7.01 -5.96 6.02
C PHE A 229 -8.29 -5.17 5.80
N GLU A 230 -9.38 -5.64 6.43
CA GLU A 230 -10.70 -5.04 6.30
C GLU A 230 -10.74 -3.62 6.91
N PRO A 231 -11.09 -2.58 6.12
CA PRO A 231 -10.94 -1.18 6.54
C PRO A 231 -11.72 -0.78 7.79
N ILE A 232 -12.95 -1.30 7.98
CA ILE A 232 -13.78 -0.96 9.14
C ILE A 232 -13.18 -1.54 10.41
N SER A 233 -12.68 -2.79 10.33
CA SER A 233 -11.99 -3.45 11.44
C SER A 233 -10.73 -2.68 11.86
N ILE A 234 -9.92 -2.26 10.88
CA ILE A 234 -8.71 -1.44 11.15
C ILE A 234 -9.07 -0.14 11.85
N ARG A 235 -10.08 0.60 11.37
CA ARG A 235 -10.50 1.86 12.01
C ARG A 235 -10.99 1.66 13.45
N ARG A 236 -11.77 0.60 13.68
CA ARG A 236 -12.27 0.26 15.03
C ARG A 236 -11.13 -0.10 15.97
N SER A 237 -10.23 -0.99 15.53
CA SER A 237 -9.08 -1.43 16.31
C SER A 237 -8.11 -0.28 16.60
N ALA A 238 -7.76 0.53 15.60
CA ALA A 238 -6.89 1.70 15.78
C ALA A 238 -7.48 2.70 16.79
N ARG A 239 -8.80 2.94 16.74
CA ARG A 239 -9.50 3.82 17.68
C ARG A 239 -9.52 3.23 19.08
N SER A 240 -9.87 1.95 19.26
CA SER A 240 -9.95 1.30 20.57
C SER A 240 -8.60 1.22 21.28
N LEU A 241 -7.53 0.96 20.50
CA LEU A 241 -6.15 0.91 21.00
C LEU A 241 -5.49 2.29 21.11
N ARG A 242 -6.16 3.36 20.66
CA ARG A 242 -5.59 4.73 20.52
C ARG A 242 -4.26 4.73 19.79
N LEU A 243 -4.18 3.94 18.72
CA LEU A 243 -2.96 3.69 17.96
C LEU A 243 -3.21 4.02 16.48
N HIS A 244 -2.79 5.22 16.07
CA HIS A 244 -2.87 5.68 14.70
C HIS A 244 -1.48 5.64 14.06
N THR A 245 -1.34 4.87 12.98
CA THR A 245 -0.09 4.71 12.24
C THR A 245 -0.31 5.02 10.76
N GLU A 246 0.78 5.19 10.01
CA GLU A 246 0.74 5.32 8.55
C GLU A 246 0.08 4.10 7.88
N ALA A 247 0.30 2.89 8.44
CA ALA A 247 -0.34 1.67 7.98
C ALA A 247 -1.85 1.68 8.27
N SER A 248 -2.27 1.96 9.52
CA SER A 248 -3.68 1.98 9.89
C SER A 248 -4.48 3.06 9.15
N THR A 249 -3.83 4.17 8.77
CA THR A 249 -4.43 5.22 7.96
C THR A 249 -4.76 4.72 6.55
N ARG A 250 -3.84 4.01 5.90
CA ARG A 250 -4.03 3.48 4.54
C ARG A 250 -5.02 2.32 4.52
N PHE A 251 -4.82 1.31 5.36
CA PHE A 251 -5.77 0.19 5.45
C PHE A 251 -7.15 0.65 5.89
N GLY A 252 -7.24 1.56 6.85
CA GLY A 252 -8.51 2.10 7.33
C GLY A 252 -9.28 2.91 6.27
N ARG A 253 -8.61 3.48 5.28
CA ARG A 253 -9.24 4.15 4.13
C ARG A 253 -9.54 3.20 2.98
N GLY A 254 -8.90 2.03 2.93
CA GLY A 254 -9.08 0.99 1.91
C GLY A 254 -7.88 0.92 0.98
N ALA A 255 -6.89 0.09 1.32
CA ALA A 255 -5.80 -0.26 0.41
C ALA A 255 -6.31 -1.23 -0.68
N ASP A 256 -5.66 -1.24 -1.83
CA ASP A 256 -5.98 -2.15 -2.92
C ASP A 256 -5.45 -3.56 -2.62
N PRO A 257 -6.29 -4.59 -2.53
CA PRO A 257 -5.84 -5.96 -2.29
C PRO A 257 -4.96 -6.52 -3.43
N GLU A 258 -5.14 -6.06 -4.67
CA GLU A 258 -4.33 -6.53 -5.79
C GLU A 258 -2.91 -5.94 -5.77
N MET A 259 -2.69 -4.83 -5.08
CA MET A 259 -1.37 -4.22 -4.91
C MET A 259 -0.44 -5.05 -4.00
N ALA A 260 -0.97 -5.92 -3.14
CA ALA A 260 -0.17 -6.64 -2.13
C ALA A 260 0.99 -7.46 -2.74
N GLU A 261 0.74 -8.20 -3.83
CA GLU A 261 1.78 -8.99 -4.50
C GLU A 261 2.84 -8.08 -5.12
N PHE A 262 2.42 -7.03 -5.83
CA PHE A 262 3.35 -6.08 -6.46
C PHE A 262 4.20 -5.35 -5.42
N ALA A 263 3.60 -4.87 -4.33
CA ALA A 263 4.32 -4.18 -3.24
C ALA A 263 5.34 -5.11 -2.56
N SER A 264 4.98 -6.39 -2.33
CA SER A 264 5.92 -7.37 -1.76
C SER A 264 7.11 -7.64 -2.68
N ARG A 265 6.89 -7.71 -3.98
CA ARG A 265 7.92 -7.89 -5.00
C ARG A 265 8.83 -6.67 -5.11
N ARG A 266 8.25 -5.47 -5.10
CA ARG A 266 8.99 -4.20 -5.09
C ARG A 266 9.86 -4.05 -3.84
N ALA A 267 9.33 -4.40 -2.67
CA ALA A 267 10.09 -4.40 -1.43
C ALA A 267 11.27 -5.39 -1.49
N ALA A 268 11.03 -6.61 -1.99
CA ALA A 268 12.10 -7.61 -2.15
C ALA A 268 13.21 -7.11 -3.08
N GLU A 269 12.87 -6.51 -4.22
CA GLU A 269 13.85 -5.92 -5.15
C GLU A 269 14.72 -4.86 -4.46
N LEU A 270 14.09 -3.92 -3.75
CA LEU A 270 14.80 -2.85 -3.06
C LEU A 270 15.63 -3.35 -1.87
N ILE A 271 15.15 -4.35 -1.12
CA ILE A 271 15.92 -4.97 -0.04
C ILE A 271 17.18 -5.65 -0.59
N LEU A 272 17.07 -6.40 -1.71
CA LEU A 272 18.25 -6.98 -2.36
C LEU A 272 19.29 -5.93 -2.77
N GLN A 273 18.84 -4.76 -3.22
CA GLN A 273 19.73 -3.65 -3.60
C GLN A 273 20.48 -3.04 -2.41
N VAL A 274 19.81 -2.90 -1.25
CA VAL A 274 20.40 -2.17 -0.10
C VAL A 274 20.95 -3.07 1.00
N ALA A 275 20.53 -4.34 1.06
CA ALA A 275 20.91 -5.29 2.09
C ALA A 275 21.54 -6.57 1.54
N GLY A 276 21.50 -6.79 0.20
CA GLY A 276 21.94 -8.02 -0.42
C GLY A 276 21.05 -9.21 -0.07
N GLY A 277 21.62 -10.41 -0.13
CA GLY A 277 20.91 -11.65 0.17
C GLY A 277 20.40 -12.38 -1.07
N GLU A 278 19.63 -13.44 -0.85
CA GLU A 278 19.01 -14.28 -1.85
C GLU A 278 17.49 -14.33 -1.63
N LEU A 279 16.72 -13.88 -2.61
CA LEU A 279 15.26 -13.98 -2.60
C LEU A 279 14.85 -15.39 -2.99
N LEU A 280 14.13 -16.10 -2.14
CA LEU A 280 13.57 -17.41 -2.48
C LEU A 280 12.53 -17.25 -3.59
N SER A 281 12.48 -18.24 -4.50
CA SER A 281 11.59 -18.17 -5.65
C SER A 281 10.12 -18.29 -5.28
N GLY A 282 9.28 -17.57 -6.03
CA GLY A 282 7.84 -17.54 -5.85
C GLY A 282 7.38 -16.67 -4.65
N VAL A 283 6.13 -16.83 -4.33
CA VAL A 283 5.44 -16.12 -3.23
C VAL A 283 4.44 -17.08 -2.60
N VAL A 284 4.28 -17.05 -1.29
CA VAL A 284 3.09 -17.60 -0.63
C VAL A 284 2.02 -16.53 -0.68
N ASP A 285 0.90 -16.82 -1.33
CA ASP A 285 -0.22 -15.88 -1.51
C ASP A 285 -1.52 -16.58 -1.10
N VAL A 286 -2.04 -16.21 0.06
CA VAL A 286 -3.29 -16.73 0.60
C VAL A 286 -4.37 -15.70 0.41
N TYR A 287 -5.31 -15.99 -0.50
CA TYR A 287 -6.39 -15.06 -0.91
C TYR A 287 -7.76 -15.77 -0.87
N PRO A 288 -8.31 -16.04 0.35
CA PRO A 288 -9.50 -16.87 0.52
C PRO A 288 -10.77 -16.30 -0.10
N GLY A 289 -10.85 -14.99 -0.23
CA GLY A 289 -12.03 -14.31 -0.76
C GLY A 289 -11.70 -13.39 -1.91
N LYS A 290 -11.04 -13.89 -2.97
CA LYS A 290 -10.75 -13.05 -4.15
C LYS A 290 -12.05 -12.48 -4.70
N ARG A 291 -12.18 -11.15 -4.62
CA ARG A 291 -13.37 -10.45 -5.08
C ARG A 291 -13.31 -10.27 -6.59
N ALA A 292 -14.43 -10.45 -7.25
CA ALA A 292 -14.57 -10.03 -8.64
C ALA A 292 -14.42 -8.51 -8.75
N ALA A 293 -13.87 -8.04 -9.86
CA ALA A 293 -13.80 -6.61 -10.15
C ALA A 293 -15.19 -5.97 -10.04
N LYS A 294 -15.27 -4.86 -9.31
CA LYS A 294 -16.53 -4.17 -9.10
C LYS A 294 -16.91 -3.37 -10.33
N LYS A 295 -18.08 -3.67 -10.90
CA LYS A 295 -18.64 -2.88 -11.99
C LYS A 295 -19.45 -1.72 -11.44
N ILE A 296 -19.16 -0.51 -11.92
CA ILE A 296 -19.89 0.71 -11.57
C ILE A 296 -20.48 1.27 -12.87
N THR A 297 -21.76 1.61 -12.83
CA THR A 297 -22.45 2.26 -13.95
C THR A 297 -22.53 3.76 -13.71
N ILE A 298 -22.14 4.56 -14.70
CA ILE A 298 -22.37 5.99 -14.72
C ILE A 298 -23.24 6.36 -15.92
N THR A 299 -24.26 7.17 -15.71
CA THR A 299 -25.11 7.68 -16.80
C THR A 299 -24.79 9.14 -17.09
N ARG A 300 -25.06 9.58 -18.34
CA ARG A 300 -24.91 10.98 -18.72
C ARG A 300 -25.74 11.92 -17.84
N ALA A 301 -26.96 11.50 -17.50
CA ALA A 301 -27.84 12.25 -16.60
C ALA A 301 -27.21 12.45 -15.20
N GLU A 302 -26.62 11.40 -14.64
CA GLU A 302 -25.92 11.48 -13.35
C GLU A 302 -24.67 12.35 -13.44
N LEU A 303 -23.90 12.20 -14.54
CA LEU A 303 -22.71 13.03 -14.78
C LEU A 303 -23.09 14.52 -14.84
N LEU A 304 -24.11 14.87 -15.63
CA LEU A 304 -24.61 16.24 -15.73
C LEU A 304 -25.14 16.75 -14.39
N ARG A 305 -25.85 15.91 -13.64
CA ARG A 305 -26.37 16.27 -12.30
C ARG A 305 -25.25 16.61 -11.33
N VAL A 306 -24.15 15.85 -11.33
CA VAL A 306 -23.02 16.04 -10.41
C VAL A 306 -22.10 17.15 -10.85
N MET A 307 -21.77 17.20 -12.16
CA MET A 307 -20.80 18.16 -12.70
C MET A 307 -21.40 19.52 -13.01
N GLY A 308 -22.72 19.61 -13.21
CA GLY A 308 -23.41 20.84 -13.65
C GLY A 308 -23.12 21.22 -15.11
N ALA A 309 -22.33 20.43 -15.83
CA ALA A 309 -21.96 20.66 -17.21
C ALA A 309 -21.84 19.32 -17.94
N ASP A 310 -22.04 19.34 -19.26
CA ASP A 310 -21.86 18.16 -20.10
C ASP A 310 -20.36 17.92 -20.37
N VAL A 311 -19.93 16.67 -20.22
CA VAL A 311 -18.57 16.24 -20.47
C VAL A 311 -18.55 15.38 -21.75
N PRO A 312 -17.75 15.74 -22.76
CA PRO A 312 -17.65 14.93 -23.98
C PRO A 312 -17.22 13.49 -23.68
N ASP A 313 -17.82 12.49 -24.35
CA ASP A 313 -17.55 11.06 -24.17
C ASP A 313 -16.05 10.74 -24.20
N LYS A 314 -15.35 11.28 -25.20
CA LYS A 314 -13.90 11.09 -25.37
C LYS A 314 -13.09 11.59 -24.17
N ASP A 315 -13.48 12.72 -23.59
CA ASP A 315 -12.80 13.27 -22.42
C ASP A 315 -13.07 12.41 -21.18
N LEU A 316 -14.31 11.96 -21.02
CA LEU A 316 -14.70 11.04 -19.95
C LEU A 316 -13.89 9.73 -20.02
N GLU A 317 -13.88 9.07 -21.17
CA GLU A 317 -13.12 7.83 -21.39
C GLU A 317 -11.62 8.01 -21.15
N THR A 318 -11.06 9.13 -21.64
CA THR A 318 -9.64 9.44 -21.48
C THR A 318 -9.27 9.63 -20.00
N ILE A 319 -10.04 10.43 -19.26
CA ILE A 319 -9.78 10.72 -17.85
C ILE A 319 -9.88 9.43 -17.02
N LEU A 320 -10.92 8.67 -17.23
CA LEU A 320 -11.18 7.49 -16.42
C LEU A 320 -10.19 6.36 -16.73
N SER A 321 -9.81 6.19 -18.00
CA SER A 321 -8.73 5.25 -18.35
C SER A 321 -7.40 5.66 -17.71
N ALA A 322 -7.07 6.95 -17.68
CA ALA A 322 -5.87 7.45 -17.04
C ALA A 322 -5.88 7.23 -15.53
N LEU A 323 -7.06 7.21 -14.90
CA LEU A 323 -7.24 6.91 -13.46
C LEU A 323 -7.25 5.40 -13.16
N GLY A 324 -7.14 4.53 -14.18
CA GLY A 324 -7.07 3.08 -14.01
C GLY A 324 -8.40 2.34 -14.14
N PHE A 325 -9.47 3.03 -14.55
CA PHE A 325 -10.72 2.37 -14.88
C PHE A 325 -10.70 1.80 -16.30
N SER A 326 -11.52 0.79 -16.57
CA SER A 326 -11.75 0.24 -17.91
C SER A 326 -13.13 0.66 -18.41
N PRO A 327 -13.30 1.90 -18.97
CA PRO A 327 -14.58 2.39 -19.40
C PRO A 327 -15.07 1.62 -20.63
N MET A 328 -16.29 1.09 -20.58
CA MET A 328 -16.97 0.49 -21.72
C MET A 328 -18.29 1.22 -21.95
N ARG A 329 -18.51 1.66 -23.17
CA ARG A 329 -19.80 2.19 -23.60
C ARG A 329 -20.79 1.03 -23.81
N VAL A 330 -21.90 1.06 -23.09
CA VAL A 330 -22.99 0.07 -23.29
C VAL A 330 -24.12 0.77 -24.02
N ASP A 331 -24.35 0.40 -25.29
CA ASP A 331 -25.51 0.86 -26.04
C ASP A 331 -26.76 0.18 -25.48
N GLN A 332 -27.66 0.96 -24.86
CA GLN A 332 -28.99 0.44 -24.54
C GLN A 332 -29.82 0.33 -25.83
N THR A 333 -30.10 -0.89 -26.25
CA THR A 333 -31.11 -1.16 -27.27
C THR A 333 -32.48 -0.77 -26.72
N ARG A 334 -33.05 0.31 -27.28
CA ARG A 334 -34.44 0.78 -27.24
C ARG A 334 -35.00 1.22 -25.87
N GLY A 335 -35.11 2.49 -25.68
CA GLY A 335 -36.13 3.08 -24.81
C GLY A 335 -35.81 4.30 -23.97
N ALA A 336 -34.59 4.75 -23.86
CA ALA A 336 -34.25 6.01 -23.21
C ALA A 336 -33.23 6.78 -24.07
N ALA A 337 -33.65 7.93 -24.55
CA ALA A 337 -32.77 8.89 -25.22
C ALA A 337 -31.61 9.26 -24.28
N ASP A 338 -30.40 9.32 -24.84
CA ASP A 338 -29.20 9.94 -24.27
C ASP A 338 -28.59 9.39 -22.99
N SER A 339 -28.66 8.10 -22.68
CA SER A 339 -27.88 7.57 -21.55
C SER A 339 -26.59 6.91 -22.03
N LEU A 340 -25.45 7.57 -21.81
CA LEU A 340 -24.15 6.94 -21.82
C LEU A 340 -24.08 6.04 -20.58
N LEU A 341 -24.29 4.75 -20.74
CA LEU A 341 -23.97 3.77 -19.72
C LEU A 341 -22.52 3.37 -19.94
N ALA A 342 -21.62 3.97 -19.17
CA ALA A 342 -20.27 3.47 -19.06
C ALA A 342 -20.25 2.47 -17.90
N VAL A 343 -19.87 1.22 -18.18
CA VAL A 343 -19.66 0.19 -17.17
C VAL A 343 -18.17 0.18 -16.87
N TRP A 344 -17.86 0.41 -15.58
CA TRP A 344 -16.49 0.45 -15.10
C TRP A 344 -16.11 -0.89 -14.47
N GLU A 345 -15.03 -1.47 -14.90
CA GLU A 345 -14.30 -2.47 -14.13
C GLU A 345 -13.19 -1.74 -13.38
N CYS A 346 -13.31 -1.63 -12.06
CA CYS A 346 -12.19 -1.22 -11.22
C CYS A 346 -11.26 -2.42 -11.06
N THR A 347 -10.07 -2.35 -11.64
CA THR A 347 -8.94 -3.23 -11.34
C THR A 347 -8.06 -2.57 -10.29
#